data_75bfdc6faa8d154d3214ebbfce35ed86
#
_entry.id   75bfdc6faa8d154d3214ebbfce35ed86
#
_cell.length_a   1.000
_cell.length_b   1.000
_cell.length_c   1.000
_cell.angle_alpha   90.00
_cell.angle_beta   90.00
_cell.angle_gamma   90.00
#
_symmetry.space_group_name_H-M   'P 1'
#
loop_
_entity.id
_entity.type
_entity.pdbx_description
1 polymer ?
#
loop_
_entity_poly.entity_id
_entity_poly.type
_entity_poly.pdbx_seq_one_letter_code
_entity_poly.pdbx_strand_id
1 'polypeptide(L)'
;MIDKKKRQQIIALMKREVVPAIGCTEPMAVSLCVAKATETLGCTPSKIEALLSANILKNAMGVGIPGTHMVGLPIAVALGALVGKSAYGLEVLRNTTDADVKRGKQYVEENRIHIGLKSDSCEKLYIEVTASDDAGHSATAIIARHHTHFVSVTKDGEVILNQPLKPHNCDAKPSEDDSECELSLKQVWDFATGAPLKELDFIKEARRLNENASRESLKGNYGHALGKTLSRPLGKGIMGDSIFSHILSATSSACDARMAGAPIPVMSNSGSGNQGISCTMPVVVFAEENHNTEEELTRALVLSHLTAIYIKQSLGKLSGLCGCVVASTGSACAITYLMGGGYKQVAYSVKNMIANLAGMVCDGAKPACALKVTSGVSTAVLSALLAIQNRHATSAEGLIEEDVDKCIHNLTRIGASGMNETDRMVLDIMTHKQQP
;
A
#
# COMPACT_ATOMS: atom_id res chain seq x y z
N MET A 1 15.50 23.91 13.78
CA MET A 1 15.97 23.36 12.50
C MET A 1 16.54 21.96 12.74
N ILE A 2 16.19 21.01 11.90
CA ILE A 2 16.72 19.64 11.97
C ILE A 2 18.18 19.64 11.51
N ASP A 3 19.08 18.98 12.26
CA ASP A 3 20.49 18.91 11.92
C ASP A 3 20.72 18.05 10.64
N LYS A 4 21.93 18.15 10.06
CA LYS A 4 22.25 17.47 8.80
C LYS A 4 22.17 15.95 8.90
N LYS A 5 22.58 15.36 10.03
CA LYS A 5 22.57 13.90 10.23
C LYS A 5 21.13 13.37 10.25
N LYS A 6 20.26 14.00 11.03
CA LYS A 6 18.83 13.63 11.09
C LYS A 6 18.14 13.82 9.74
N ARG A 7 18.46 14.91 8.99
CA ARG A 7 17.91 15.09 7.63
C ARG A 7 18.30 13.94 6.70
N GLN A 8 19.56 13.51 6.72
CA GLN A 8 20.03 12.38 5.91
C GLN A 8 19.31 11.08 6.28
N GLN A 9 19.08 10.83 7.56
CA GLN A 9 18.30 9.67 8.02
C GLN A 9 16.85 9.72 7.50
N ILE A 10 16.20 10.87 7.57
CA ILE A 10 14.83 11.05 7.04
C ILE A 10 14.78 10.84 5.53
N ILE A 11 15.76 11.37 4.78
CA ILE A 11 15.84 11.17 3.32
C ILE A 11 16.05 9.69 2.99
N ALA A 12 16.92 8.99 3.71
CA ALA A 12 17.14 7.56 3.52
C ALA A 12 15.86 6.76 3.79
N LEU A 13 15.16 7.07 4.89
CA LEU A 13 13.86 6.48 5.23
C LEU A 13 12.83 6.73 4.12
N MET A 14 12.68 7.98 3.67
CA MET A 14 11.72 8.29 2.60
C MET A 14 12.05 7.55 1.30
N LYS A 15 13.31 7.52 0.87
CA LYS A 15 13.73 6.82 -0.35
C LYS A 15 13.55 5.30 -0.25
N ARG A 16 13.56 4.71 0.94
CA ARG A 16 13.25 3.31 1.19
C ARG A 16 11.75 3.02 1.11
N GLU A 17 10.92 3.91 1.66
CA GLU A 17 9.49 3.70 1.79
C GLU A 17 8.65 4.26 0.62
N VAL A 18 9.21 5.21 -0.16
CA VAL A 18 8.56 5.84 -1.31
C VAL A 18 9.25 5.35 -2.57
N VAL A 19 8.72 4.29 -3.16
CA VAL A 19 9.34 3.59 -4.29
C VAL A 19 8.30 3.28 -5.37
N PRO A 20 8.70 3.25 -6.66
CA PRO A 20 7.82 2.79 -7.73
C PRO A 20 7.34 1.36 -7.53
N ALA A 21 6.10 1.07 -7.91
CA ALA A 21 5.51 -0.25 -7.87
C ALA A 21 4.54 -0.46 -9.05
N ILE A 22 4.48 -1.68 -9.58
CA ILE A 22 3.51 -2.11 -10.58
C ILE A 22 2.61 -3.17 -9.96
N GLY A 23 1.29 -2.95 -9.97
CA GLY A 23 0.34 -3.85 -9.34
C GLY A 23 0.42 -3.86 -7.80
N CYS A 24 -0.03 -4.94 -7.18
CA CYS A 24 -0.01 -5.13 -5.73
C CYS A 24 1.19 -5.98 -5.31
N THR A 25 1.82 -5.61 -4.21
CA THR A 25 3.06 -6.25 -3.73
C THR A 25 2.84 -7.66 -3.24
N GLU A 26 1.70 -7.95 -2.62
CA GLU A 26 1.40 -9.25 -2.03
C GLU A 26 1.32 -10.38 -3.07
N PRO A 27 0.52 -10.29 -4.15
CA PRO A 27 0.52 -11.33 -5.19
C PRO A 27 1.86 -11.44 -5.91
N MET A 28 2.61 -10.33 -6.05
CA MET A 28 3.95 -10.38 -6.65
C MET A 28 4.95 -11.09 -5.75
N ALA A 29 4.86 -10.92 -4.42
CA ALA A 29 5.68 -11.66 -3.47
C ALA A 29 5.35 -13.17 -3.48
N VAL A 30 4.07 -13.53 -3.63
CA VAL A 30 3.67 -14.93 -3.82
C VAL A 30 4.25 -15.49 -5.13
N SER A 31 4.11 -14.77 -6.27
CA SER A 31 4.72 -15.17 -7.54
C SER A 31 6.24 -15.28 -7.45
N LEU A 32 6.90 -14.40 -6.70
CA LEU A 32 8.34 -14.44 -6.45
C LEU A 32 8.74 -15.70 -5.68
N CYS A 33 7.97 -16.07 -4.66
CA CYS A 33 8.19 -17.28 -3.88
C CYS A 33 8.01 -18.53 -4.75
N VAL A 34 6.95 -18.55 -5.59
CA VAL A 34 6.71 -19.62 -6.57
C VAL A 34 7.86 -19.73 -7.57
N ALA A 35 8.28 -18.62 -8.16
CA ALA A 35 9.40 -18.60 -9.11
C ALA A 35 10.67 -19.19 -8.48
N LYS A 36 10.98 -18.82 -7.23
CA LYS A 36 12.12 -19.36 -6.50
C LYS A 36 12.02 -20.86 -6.26
N ALA A 37 10.86 -21.36 -5.82
CA ALA A 37 10.62 -22.79 -5.62
C ALA A 37 10.75 -23.55 -6.95
N THR A 38 10.18 -23.03 -8.04
CA THR A 38 10.25 -23.62 -9.38
C THR A 38 11.68 -23.64 -9.94
N GLU A 39 12.43 -22.54 -9.82
CA GLU A 39 13.85 -22.48 -10.21
C GLU A 39 14.68 -23.50 -9.43
N THR A 40 14.39 -23.69 -8.15
CA THR A 40 15.07 -24.65 -7.28
C THR A 40 14.71 -26.10 -7.65
N LEU A 41 13.45 -26.38 -7.97
CA LEU A 41 13.01 -27.68 -8.47
C LEU A 41 13.71 -28.04 -9.80
N GLY A 42 13.84 -27.07 -10.71
CA GLY A 42 14.53 -27.22 -12.00
C GLY A 42 13.63 -27.60 -13.18
N CYS A 43 12.32 -27.73 -12.96
CA CYS A 43 11.33 -28.03 -14.00
C CYS A 43 10.00 -27.34 -13.70
N THR A 44 9.07 -27.32 -14.66
CA THR A 44 7.70 -26.85 -14.44
C THR A 44 6.99 -27.80 -13.45
N PRO A 45 6.47 -27.31 -12.32
CA PRO A 45 5.84 -28.17 -11.32
C PRO A 45 4.56 -28.83 -11.84
N SER A 46 4.32 -30.07 -11.45
CA SER A 46 3.01 -30.72 -11.65
C SER A 46 2.02 -30.35 -10.55
N LYS A 47 2.53 -29.95 -9.36
CA LYS A 47 1.71 -29.48 -8.23
C LYS A 47 2.41 -28.33 -7.50
N ILE A 48 1.61 -27.33 -7.10
CA ILE A 48 2.06 -26.21 -6.27
C ILE A 48 1.14 -26.09 -5.06
N GLU A 49 1.73 -26.05 -3.87
CA GLU A 49 1.06 -25.72 -2.64
C GLU A 49 1.61 -24.38 -2.10
N ALA A 50 0.73 -23.42 -1.90
CA ALA A 50 1.07 -22.11 -1.35
C ALA A 50 0.33 -21.87 -0.03
N LEU A 51 1.06 -21.86 1.08
CA LEU A 51 0.54 -21.58 2.42
C LEU A 51 0.89 -20.18 2.83
N LEU A 52 -0.12 -19.36 3.10
CA LEU A 52 -0.01 -17.90 3.25
C LEU A 52 -0.51 -17.45 4.61
N SER A 53 0.14 -16.44 5.19
CA SER A 53 -0.44 -15.75 6.36
C SER A 53 -1.77 -15.07 5.99
N ALA A 54 -2.60 -14.85 7.00
CA ALA A 54 -3.93 -14.24 6.85
C ALA A 54 -3.88 -12.90 6.08
N ASN A 55 -2.91 -12.05 6.38
CA ASN A 55 -2.79 -10.75 5.74
C ASN A 55 -2.34 -10.82 4.27
N ILE A 56 -1.43 -11.74 3.93
CA ILE A 56 -1.03 -11.97 2.52
C ILE A 56 -2.21 -12.51 1.74
N LEU A 57 -2.90 -13.53 2.25
CA LEU A 57 -4.07 -14.11 1.59
C LEU A 57 -5.15 -13.05 1.35
N LYS A 58 -5.53 -12.31 2.41
CA LYS A 58 -6.53 -11.24 2.34
C LYS A 58 -6.20 -10.18 1.28
N ASN A 59 -4.94 -9.74 1.20
CA ASN A 59 -4.53 -8.66 0.30
C ASN A 59 -4.28 -9.10 -1.15
N ALA A 60 -4.11 -10.39 -1.39
CA ALA A 60 -3.80 -10.92 -2.72
C ALA A 60 -5.01 -11.54 -3.44
N MET A 61 -6.07 -11.91 -2.72
CA MET A 61 -7.23 -12.64 -3.28
C MET A 61 -8.02 -11.85 -4.32
N GLY A 62 -8.17 -10.54 -4.17
CA GLY A 62 -9.16 -9.74 -4.90
C GLY A 62 -8.58 -8.70 -5.85
N VAL A 63 -7.26 -8.69 -6.07
CA VAL A 63 -6.59 -7.66 -6.86
C VAL A 63 -6.23 -8.16 -8.26
N GLY A 64 -6.28 -7.25 -9.25
CA GLY A 64 -5.87 -7.52 -10.62
C GLY A 64 -4.36 -7.80 -10.73
N ILE A 65 -4.00 -8.83 -11.50
CA ILE A 65 -2.61 -9.18 -11.77
C ILE A 65 -2.15 -8.46 -13.03
N PRO A 66 -1.02 -7.72 -12.98
CA PRO A 66 -0.58 -6.85 -14.07
C PRO A 66 -0.50 -7.57 -15.43
N GLY A 67 -1.12 -6.98 -16.45
CA GLY A 67 -1.08 -7.47 -17.83
C GLY A 67 -1.91 -8.72 -18.12
N THR A 68 -2.62 -9.29 -17.13
CA THR A 68 -3.36 -10.56 -17.32
C THR A 68 -4.85 -10.39 -17.57
N HIS A 69 -5.42 -9.26 -17.23
CA HIS A 69 -6.89 -9.03 -17.14
C HIS A 69 -7.59 -10.04 -16.21
N MET A 70 -6.86 -10.64 -15.28
CA MET A 70 -7.36 -11.58 -14.29
C MET A 70 -7.11 -11.08 -12.87
N VAL A 71 -7.86 -11.65 -11.93
CA VAL A 71 -7.84 -11.27 -10.51
C VAL A 71 -7.38 -12.45 -9.67
N GLY A 72 -6.60 -12.16 -8.64
CA GLY A 72 -6.30 -13.07 -7.55
C GLY A 72 -5.07 -13.95 -7.74
N LEU A 73 -4.85 -14.78 -6.73
CA LEU A 73 -3.63 -15.58 -6.58
C LEU A 73 -3.45 -16.70 -7.63
N PRO A 74 -4.49 -17.43 -8.10
CA PRO A 74 -4.26 -18.56 -8.97
C PRO A 74 -3.43 -18.22 -10.21
N ILE A 75 -3.76 -17.14 -10.92
CA ILE A 75 -3.01 -16.72 -12.10
C ILE A 75 -1.62 -16.18 -11.74
N ALA A 76 -1.46 -15.52 -10.59
CA ALA A 76 -0.16 -15.05 -10.12
C ALA A 76 0.79 -16.22 -9.80
N VAL A 77 0.28 -17.28 -9.18
CA VAL A 77 1.00 -18.54 -8.91
C VAL A 77 1.37 -19.23 -10.21
N ALA A 78 0.41 -19.41 -11.14
CA ALA A 78 0.66 -20.05 -12.43
C ALA A 78 1.76 -19.34 -13.23
N LEU A 79 1.71 -18.02 -13.33
CA LEU A 79 2.72 -17.25 -14.05
C LEU A 79 4.06 -17.23 -13.32
N GLY A 80 4.07 -17.23 -11.98
CA GLY A 80 5.28 -17.42 -11.18
C GLY A 80 6.02 -18.71 -11.54
N ALA A 81 5.28 -19.81 -11.73
CA ALA A 81 5.83 -21.10 -12.10
C ALA A 81 6.26 -21.19 -13.58
N LEU A 82 5.51 -20.59 -14.49
CA LEU A 82 5.73 -20.76 -15.92
C LEU A 82 6.80 -19.80 -16.50
N VAL A 83 6.86 -18.57 -16.00
CA VAL A 83 7.68 -17.49 -16.57
C VAL A 83 8.38 -16.62 -15.54
N GLY A 84 8.04 -16.77 -14.27
CA GLY A 84 8.61 -15.96 -13.18
C GLY A 84 10.12 -16.14 -13.08
N LYS A 85 10.82 -15.01 -12.81
CA LYS A 85 12.27 -15.01 -12.52
C LYS A 85 12.53 -14.39 -11.17
N SER A 86 13.00 -15.17 -10.21
CA SER A 86 13.21 -14.69 -8.84
C SER A 86 14.24 -13.55 -8.74
N ALA A 87 15.18 -13.49 -9.67
CA ALA A 87 16.16 -12.39 -9.75
C ALA A 87 15.54 -11.01 -9.99
N TYR A 88 14.28 -10.93 -10.44
CA TYR A 88 13.61 -9.66 -10.68
C TYR A 88 12.86 -9.10 -9.44
N GLY A 89 12.91 -9.79 -8.31
CA GLY A 89 12.21 -9.37 -7.10
C GLY A 89 10.70 -9.19 -7.36
N LEU A 90 10.12 -8.09 -6.91
CA LEU A 90 8.68 -7.81 -7.10
C LEU A 90 8.28 -7.53 -8.57
N GLU A 91 9.23 -7.40 -9.48
CA GLU A 91 8.96 -7.34 -10.93
C GLU A 91 9.02 -8.75 -11.58
N VAL A 92 8.82 -9.79 -10.81
CA VAL A 92 8.95 -11.22 -11.20
C VAL A 92 8.22 -11.57 -12.50
N LEU A 93 7.10 -10.90 -12.80
CA LEU A 93 6.25 -11.10 -13.97
C LEU A 93 6.44 -10.04 -15.08
N ARG A 94 7.47 -9.19 -15.02
CA ARG A 94 7.64 -8.05 -15.94
C ARG A 94 7.72 -8.41 -17.43
N ASN A 95 8.14 -9.64 -17.75
CA ASN A 95 8.32 -10.12 -19.12
C ASN A 95 7.15 -11.02 -19.60
N THR A 96 6.04 -11.06 -18.87
CA THR A 96 4.86 -11.88 -19.21
C THR A 96 4.25 -11.39 -20.53
N THR A 97 3.98 -12.32 -21.43
CA THR A 97 3.33 -12.08 -22.73
C THR A 97 1.88 -12.59 -22.72
N ASP A 98 1.07 -12.19 -23.72
CA ASP A 98 -0.29 -12.72 -23.88
C ASP A 98 -0.33 -14.24 -24.06
N ALA A 99 0.70 -14.81 -24.68
CA ALA A 99 0.84 -16.26 -24.83
C ALA A 99 1.06 -16.93 -23.46
N ASP A 100 1.86 -16.31 -22.60
CA ASP A 100 2.10 -16.81 -21.24
C ASP A 100 0.84 -16.72 -20.38
N VAL A 101 0.06 -15.66 -20.54
CA VAL A 101 -1.24 -15.52 -19.86
C VAL A 101 -2.19 -16.66 -20.25
N LYS A 102 -2.24 -17.03 -21.56
CA LYS A 102 -3.04 -18.16 -22.01
C LYS A 102 -2.57 -19.49 -21.39
N ARG A 103 -1.27 -19.73 -21.37
CA ARG A 103 -0.68 -20.89 -20.69
C ARG A 103 -0.98 -20.91 -19.19
N GLY A 104 -0.89 -19.72 -18.55
CA GLY A 104 -1.23 -19.57 -17.14
C GLY A 104 -2.68 -19.91 -16.82
N LYS A 105 -3.63 -19.51 -17.70
CA LYS A 105 -5.06 -19.88 -17.57
C LYS A 105 -5.24 -21.40 -17.64
N GLN A 106 -4.65 -22.03 -18.63
CA GLN A 106 -4.70 -23.48 -18.77
C GLN A 106 -4.11 -24.19 -17.54
N TYR A 107 -2.97 -23.72 -17.01
CA TYR A 107 -2.34 -24.27 -15.80
C TYR A 107 -3.26 -24.17 -14.57
N VAL A 108 -4.02 -23.07 -14.43
CA VAL A 108 -5.03 -22.91 -13.37
C VAL A 108 -6.19 -23.90 -13.55
N GLU A 109 -6.68 -24.08 -14.79
CA GLU A 109 -7.78 -25.01 -15.10
C GLU A 109 -7.42 -26.47 -14.86
N GLU A 110 -6.14 -26.84 -14.92
CA GLU A 110 -5.63 -28.18 -14.61
C GLU A 110 -5.60 -28.52 -13.11
N ASN A 111 -6.08 -27.61 -12.23
CA ASN A 111 -6.16 -27.81 -10.78
C ASN A 111 -4.83 -28.19 -10.10
N ARG A 112 -3.71 -27.72 -10.63
CA ARG A 112 -2.36 -27.98 -10.10
C ARG A 112 -1.98 -27.11 -8.89
N ILE A 113 -2.81 -26.12 -8.55
CA ILE A 113 -2.52 -25.08 -7.55
C ILE A 113 -3.44 -25.26 -6.35
N HIS A 114 -2.83 -25.44 -5.19
CA HIS A 114 -3.52 -25.37 -3.90
C HIS A 114 -3.04 -24.15 -3.13
N ILE A 115 -3.98 -23.29 -2.71
CA ILE A 115 -3.71 -22.08 -1.92
C ILE A 115 -4.44 -22.21 -0.59
N GLY A 116 -3.68 -22.14 0.50
CA GLY A 116 -4.20 -22.34 1.85
C GLY A 116 -3.72 -21.27 2.84
N LEU A 117 -4.40 -21.24 3.99
CA LEU A 117 -4.02 -20.42 5.13
C LEU A 117 -2.96 -21.16 5.97
N LYS A 118 -1.87 -20.50 6.32
CA LYS A 118 -0.89 -20.97 7.31
C LYS A 118 -1.37 -20.56 8.69
N SER A 119 -2.12 -21.44 9.37
CA SER A 119 -2.81 -21.14 10.62
C SER A 119 -1.87 -21.01 11.83
N ASP A 120 -0.73 -21.65 11.80
CA ASP A 120 0.28 -21.70 12.88
C ASP A 120 1.35 -20.60 12.77
N SER A 121 1.30 -19.76 11.72
CA SER A 121 2.22 -18.63 11.60
C SER A 121 1.71 -17.41 12.35
N CYS A 122 2.56 -16.88 13.22
CA CYS A 122 2.33 -15.59 13.88
C CYS A 122 2.81 -14.40 13.06
N GLU A 123 3.59 -14.62 11.99
CA GLU A 123 4.09 -13.55 11.13
C GLU A 123 2.97 -12.98 10.25
N LYS A 124 2.77 -11.66 10.29
CA LYS A 124 1.77 -10.97 9.46
C LYS A 124 2.08 -11.06 7.97
N LEU A 125 3.36 -11.20 7.61
CA LEU A 125 3.84 -11.47 6.27
C LEU A 125 4.57 -12.81 6.27
N TYR A 126 3.93 -13.85 5.74
CA TYR A 126 4.50 -15.18 5.58
C TYR A 126 3.95 -15.83 4.30
N ILE A 127 4.85 -16.36 3.50
CA ILE A 127 4.56 -17.03 2.24
C ILE A 127 5.44 -18.29 2.20
N GLU A 128 4.85 -19.47 2.13
CA GLU A 128 5.52 -20.74 1.97
C GLU A 128 5.00 -21.41 0.70
N VAL A 129 5.88 -21.75 -0.21
CA VAL A 129 5.51 -22.41 -1.47
C VAL A 129 6.31 -23.68 -1.62
N THR A 130 5.59 -24.80 -1.81
CA THR A 130 6.17 -26.08 -2.19
C THR A 130 5.77 -26.39 -3.63
N ALA A 131 6.76 -26.55 -4.50
CA ALA A 131 6.61 -26.98 -5.87
C ALA A 131 7.10 -28.42 -6.00
N SER A 132 6.34 -29.32 -6.65
CA SER A 132 6.70 -30.73 -6.83
C SER A 132 6.45 -31.19 -8.26
N ASP A 133 7.21 -32.22 -8.69
CA ASP A 133 7.06 -32.90 -9.98
C ASP A 133 6.43 -34.27 -9.83
N ASP A 134 6.16 -34.94 -10.97
CA ASP A 134 5.59 -36.29 -11.00
C ASP A 134 6.61 -37.38 -10.64
N ALA A 135 7.91 -37.06 -10.59
CA ALA A 135 8.98 -37.98 -10.18
C ALA A 135 9.16 -38.03 -8.64
N GLY A 136 8.46 -37.17 -7.90
CA GLY A 136 8.51 -37.12 -6.44
C GLY A 136 9.55 -36.13 -5.88
N HIS A 137 10.22 -35.36 -6.75
CA HIS A 137 11.07 -34.27 -6.29
C HIS A 137 10.24 -33.06 -5.82
N SER A 138 10.77 -32.34 -4.84
CA SER A 138 10.11 -31.15 -4.30
C SER A 138 11.10 -30.06 -3.94
N ALA A 139 10.66 -28.81 -4.08
CA ALA A 139 11.40 -27.65 -3.61
C ALA A 139 10.47 -26.71 -2.86
N THR A 140 10.92 -26.24 -1.69
CA THR A 140 10.17 -25.29 -0.87
C THR A 140 10.93 -23.99 -0.74
N ALA A 141 10.25 -22.87 -0.93
CA ALA A 141 10.77 -21.53 -0.65
C ALA A 141 9.87 -20.81 0.35
N ILE A 142 10.47 -20.05 1.27
CA ILE A 142 9.76 -19.28 2.29
C ILE A 142 10.22 -17.84 2.26
N ILE A 143 9.25 -16.91 2.18
CA ILE A 143 9.41 -15.47 2.37
C ILE A 143 8.73 -15.06 3.66
N ALA A 144 9.40 -14.26 4.51
CA ALA A 144 8.80 -13.75 5.72
C ALA A 144 9.28 -12.32 6.08
N ARG A 145 8.44 -11.55 6.80
CA ARG A 145 8.62 -10.18 7.30
C ARG A 145 8.70 -9.11 6.21
N HIS A 146 9.42 -9.35 5.12
CA HIS A 146 9.53 -8.44 3.98
C HIS A 146 9.19 -9.19 2.70
N HIS A 147 8.55 -8.53 1.74
CA HIS A 147 8.01 -9.13 0.51
C HIS A 147 9.06 -9.82 -0.39
N THR A 148 10.35 -9.55 -0.17
CA THR A 148 11.46 -10.12 -0.96
C THR A 148 12.48 -10.88 -0.12
N HIS A 149 12.23 -11.06 1.19
CA HIS A 149 13.17 -11.67 2.09
C HIS A 149 12.95 -13.18 2.17
N PHE A 150 13.76 -13.94 1.46
CA PHE A 150 13.79 -15.40 1.57
C PHE A 150 14.47 -15.82 2.88
N VAL A 151 13.74 -16.56 3.69
CA VAL A 151 14.24 -17.07 4.99
C VAL A 151 14.65 -18.53 4.91
N SER A 152 14.07 -19.29 3.97
CA SER A 152 14.42 -20.70 3.75
C SER A 152 14.22 -21.08 2.28
N VAL A 153 15.10 -21.90 1.75
CA VAL A 153 14.93 -22.61 0.48
C VAL A 153 15.49 -24.01 0.63
N THR A 154 14.69 -25.02 0.28
CA THR A 154 15.08 -26.44 0.35
C THR A 154 14.78 -27.15 -0.96
N LYS A 155 15.49 -28.24 -1.27
CA LYS A 155 15.22 -29.16 -2.36
C LYS A 155 15.38 -30.62 -1.87
N ASP A 156 14.37 -31.43 -2.04
CA ASP A 156 14.35 -32.83 -1.63
C ASP A 156 14.81 -33.07 -0.17
N GLY A 157 14.47 -32.08 0.72
CA GLY A 157 14.87 -32.06 2.11
C GLY A 157 16.25 -31.44 2.39
N GLU A 158 17.08 -31.20 1.38
CA GLU A 158 18.37 -30.51 1.54
C GLU A 158 18.16 -28.99 1.67
N VAL A 159 18.85 -28.38 2.61
CA VAL A 159 18.78 -26.93 2.87
C VAL A 159 19.76 -26.19 1.95
N ILE A 160 19.23 -25.37 1.05
CA ILE A 160 20.01 -24.50 0.15
C ILE A 160 20.23 -23.13 0.75
N LEU A 161 19.19 -22.58 1.41
CA LEU A 161 19.24 -21.30 2.12
C LEU A 161 18.56 -21.47 3.48
N ASN A 162 19.21 -21.00 4.53
CA ASN A 162 18.62 -20.91 5.87
C ASN A 162 19.04 -19.60 6.54
N GLN A 163 18.10 -18.66 6.63
CA GLN A 163 18.24 -17.39 7.33
C GLN A 163 17.16 -17.32 8.43
N PRO A 164 17.38 -18.01 9.57
CA PRO A 164 16.36 -18.11 10.59
C PRO A 164 15.97 -16.72 11.10
N LEU A 165 14.67 -16.51 11.21
CA LEU A 165 14.13 -15.30 11.81
C LEU A 165 14.51 -15.25 13.30
N LYS A 166 15.03 -14.11 13.75
CA LYS A 166 15.17 -13.88 15.21
C LYS A 166 13.79 -14.06 15.86
N PRO A 167 13.70 -14.71 17.03
CA PRO A 167 12.44 -14.85 17.74
C PRO A 167 11.77 -13.47 17.87
N HIS A 168 10.53 -13.38 17.43
CA HIS A 168 9.74 -12.16 17.50
C HIS A 168 8.48 -12.47 18.32
N ASN A 169 8.25 -11.69 19.37
CA ASN A 169 6.99 -11.77 20.09
C ASN A 169 5.92 -11.09 19.22
N CYS A 170 4.93 -11.85 18.77
CA CYS A 170 3.89 -11.40 17.84
C CYS A 170 3.03 -10.26 18.40
N ASP A 171 3.06 -10.07 19.72
CA ASP A 171 2.40 -8.97 20.44
C ASP A 171 3.34 -7.78 20.71
N ALA A 172 4.63 -7.89 20.34
CA ALA A 172 5.60 -6.84 20.57
C ALA A 172 5.50 -5.73 19.50
N LYS A 173 5.92 -4.52 19.89
CA LYS A 173 6.10 -3.38 18.97
C LYS A 173 7.00 -3.78 17.80
N PRO A 174 6.88 -3.11 16.62
CA PRO A 174 7.78 -3.32 15.49
C PRO A 174 9.24 -3.35 15.94
N SER A 175 10.04 -4.28 15.38
CA SER A 175 11.40 -4.54 15.82
C SER A 175 12.32 -3.31 15.74
N GLU A 176 13.31 -3.25 16.63
CA GLU A 176 14.32 -2.18 16.70
C GLU A 176 15.14 -1.99 15.41
N ASP A 177 15.14 -2.95 14.48
CA ASP A 177 15.77 -2.82 13.16
C ASP A 177 15.09 -1.77 12.26
N ASP A 178 13.82 -1.36 12.55
CA ASP A 178 13.12 -0.25 11.90
C ASP A 178 13.31 1.10 12.62
N SER A 179 14.01 1.13 13.77
CA SER A 179 14.11 2.30 14.67
C SER A 179 15.19 3.33 14.30
N GLU A 180 15.88 3.20 13.15
CA GLU A 180 16.96 4.13 12.79
C GLU A 180 16.52 5.61 12.71
N CYS A 181 15.23 5.90 12.62
CA CYS A 181 14.73 7.27 12.54
C CYS A 181 13.30 7.39 13.11
N GLU A 182 13.18 7.36 14.45
CA GLU A 182 11.90 7.71 15.09
C GLU A 182 11.52 9.16 14.75
N LEU A 183 10.23 9.35 14.44
CA LEU A 183 9.65 10.62 14.06
C LEU A 183 8.58 11.07 15.05
N SER A 184 8.34 12.39 15.08
CA SER A 184 7.13 13.04 15.60
C SER A 184 6.52 13.91 14.52
N LEU A 185 5.25 14.29 14.64
CA LEU A 185 4.62 15.19 13.66
C LEU A 185 5.37 16.54 13.55
N LYS A 186 5.94 17.00 14.65
CA LYS A 186 6.76 18.22 14.63
C LYS A 186 8.03 18.08 13.81
N GLN A 187 8.71 16.94 13.90
CA GLN A 187 9.90 16.65 13.08
C GLN A 187 9.54 16.51 11.61
N VAL A 188 8.41 15.87 11.29
CA VAL A 188 7.87 15.77 9.92
C VAL A 188 7.65 17.16 9.34
N TRP A 189 6.97 18.05 10.09
CA TRP A 189 6.75 19.44 9.70
C TRP A 189 8.06 20.20 9.50
N ASP A 190 8.96 20.16 10.47
CA ASP A 190 10.23 20.90 10.42
C ASP A 190 11.12 20.46 9.27
N PHE A 191 11.09 19.16 8.94
CA PHE A 191 11.81 18.64 7.79
C PHE A 191 11.18 19.12 6.48
N ALA A 192 9.89 18.95 6.29
CA ALA A 192 9.21 19.27 5.05
C ALA A 192 9.32 20.78 4.71
N THR A 193 9.21 21.66 5.73
CA THR A 193 9.21 23.11 5.54
C THR A 193 10.61 23.73 5.59
N GLY A 194 11.59 23.11 6.27
CA GLY A 194 12.89 23.70 6.53
C GLY A 194 14.07 23.04 5.83
N ALA A 195 13.92 21.86 5.20
CA ALA A 195 15.01 21.23 4.47
C ALA A 195 15.35 21.98 3.17
N PRO A 196 16.63 21.97 2.72
CA PRO A 196 17.02 22.52 1.43
C PRO A 196 16.24 21.85 0.29
N LEU A 197 15.65 22.64 -0.62
CA LEU A 197 14.76 22.16 -1.67
C LEU A 197 15.42 21.08 -2.55
N LYS A 198 16.73 21.23 -2.85
CA LYS A 198 17.51 20.25 -3.63
C LYS A 198 17.55 18.86 -2.98
N GLU A 199 17.49 18.79 -1.65
CA GLU A 199 17.46 17.50 -0.93
C GLU A 199 16.11 16.80 -1.08
N LEU A 200 15.05 17.50 -1.51
CA LEU A 200 13.67 17.05 -1.64
C LEU A 200 13.28 16.66 -3.08
N ASP A 201 14.10 16.93 -4.08
CA ASP A 201 13.76 16.76 -5.51
C ASP A 201 13.31 15.33 -5.87
N PHE A 202 13.77 14.31 -5.15
CA PHE A 202 13.40 12.92 -5.40
C PHE A 202 11.89 12.66 -5.29
N ILE A 203 11.14 13.49 -4.54
CA ILE A 203 9.70 13.29 -4.35
C ILE A 203 8.88 13.65 -5.60
N LYS A 204 9.44 14.43 -6.51
CA LYS A 204 8.79 14.84 -7.76
C LYS A 204 8.42 13.65 -8.66
N GLU A 205 9.18 12.54 -8.54
CA GLU A 205 8.88 11.31 -9.25
C GLU A 205 7.52 10.71 -8.84
N ALA A 206 7.08 10.96 -7.59
CA ALA A 206 5.75 10.54 -7.14
C ALA A 206 4.65 11.24 -7.94
N ARG A 207 4.78 12.57 -8.20
CA ARG A 207 3.88 13.31 -9.06
C ARG A 207 3.84 12.66 -10.45
N ARG A 208 4.98 12.54 -11.10
CA ARG A 208 5.09 12.03 -12.48
C ARG A 208 4.41 10.68 -12.69
N LEU A 209 4.67 9.72 -11.79
CA LEU A 209 4.11 8.37 -11.90
C LEU A 209 2.60 8.34 -11.62
N ASN A 210 2.14 9.00 -10.56
CA ASN A 210 0.76 8.92 -10.15
C ASN A 210 -0.17 9.76 -11.04
N GLU A 211 0.28 10.90 -11.57
CA GLU A 211 -0.43 11.63 -12.62
C GLU A 211 -0.59 10.80 -13.90
N ASN A 212 0.50 10.12 -14.31
CA ASN A 212 0.42 9.24 -15.47
C ASN A 212 -0.60 8.13 -15.26
N ALA A 213 -0.61 7.49 -14.09
CA ALA A 213 -1.57 6.44 -13.78
C ALA A 213 -3.02 6.96 -13.80
N SER A 214 -3.27 8.15 -13.23
CA SER A 214 -4.58 8.80 -13.28
C SER A 214 -5.02 9.09 -14.72
N ARG A 215 -4.17 9.71 -15.51
CA ARG A 215 -4.45 10.10 -16.91
C ARG A 215 -4.73 8.89 -17.80
N GLU A 216 -3.92 7.84 -17.70
CA GLU A 216 -4.12 6.62 -18.47
C GLU A 216 -5.39 5.88 -18.06
N SER A 217 -5.71 5.88 -16.77
CA SER A 217 -6.96 5.30 -16.26
C SER A 217 -8.20 5.96 -16.85
N LEU A 218 -8.20 7.27 -16.99
CA LEU A 218 -9.33 8.01 -17.56
C LEU A 218 -9.59 7.68 -19.04
N LYS A 219 -8.58 7.25 -19.78
CA LYS A 219 -8.73 6.79 -21.18
C LYS A 219 -9.35 5.39 -21.28
N GLY A 220 -9.10 4.52 -20.29
CA GLY A 220 -9.56 3.13 -20.26
C GLY A 220 -10.83 2.91 -19.46
N ASN A 221 -11.13 1.63 -19.20
CA ASN A 221 -12.18 1.19 -18.26
C ASN A 221 -11.52 0.24 -17.25
N TYR A 222 -11.17 0.78 -16.09
CA TYR A 222 -10.47 0.06 -15.04
C TYR A 222 -11.34 -0.02 -13.78
N GLY A 223 -11.35 -1.18 -13.14
CA GLY A 223 -12.05 -1.40 -11.89
C GLY A 223 -13.53 -1.01 -11.96
N HIS A 224 -13.97 -0.18 -11.01
CA HIS A 224 -15.32 0.39 -11.03
C HIS A 224 -15.43 1.68 -11.85
N ALA A 225 -14.34 2.13 -12.46
CA ALA A 225 -14.25 3.38 -13.21
C ALA A 225 -14.78 4.60 -12.43
N LEU A 226 -14.55 4.61 -11.10
CA LEU A 226 -15.08 5.64 -10.21
C LEU A 226 -14.58 7.03 -10.61
N GLY A 227 -13.26 7.17 -10.84
CA GLY A 227 -12.69 8.44 -11.25
C GLY A 227 -13.28 8.96 -12.57
N LYS A 228 -13.46 8.06 -13.54
CA LYS A 228 -14.13 8.39 -14.81
C LYS A 228 -15.60 8.74 -14.63
N THR A 229 -16.29 8.10 -13.68
CA THR A 229 -17.69 8.41 -13.36
C THR A 229 -17.82 9.80 -12.76
N LEU A 230 -16.92 10.18 -11.85
CA LEU A 230 -16.90 11.50 -11.23
C LEU A 230 -16.59 12.62 -12.23
N SER A 231 -15.77 12.36 -13.26
CA SER A 231 -15.42 13.35 -14.30
C SER A 231 -16.48 13.56 -15.37
N ARG A 232 -17.51 12.71 -15.44
CA ARG A 232 -18.61 12.81 -16.43
C ARG A 232 -19.61 13.91 -16.06
N PRO A 233 -20.46 14.37 -17.04
CA PRO A 233 -21.43 15.42 -16.80
C PRO A 233 -22.35 15.18 -15.60
N LEU A 234 -22.82 13.94 -15.36
CA LEU A 234 -23.65 13.64 -14.20
C LEU A 234 -22.87 13.80 -12.89
N GLY A 235 -21.63 13.27 -12.83
CA GLY A 235 -20.77 13.42 -11.65
C GLY A 235 -20.49 14.89 -11.36
N LYS A 236 -20.09 15.67 -12.38
CA LYS A 236 -19.87 17.11 -12.28
C LYS A 236 -21.15 17.87 -11.89
N GLY A 237 -22.31 17.45 -12.39
CA GLY A 237 -23.61 18.06 -12.02
C GLY A 237 -23.96 17.88 -10.55
N ILE A 238 -23.59 16.74 -9.95
CA ILE A 238 -23.86 16.44 -8.53
C ILE A 238 -22.80 17.03 -7.61
N MET A 239 -21.51 16.89 -7.96
CA MET A 239 -20.36 17.22 -7.11
C MET A 239 -19.83 18.64 -7.37
N GLY A 240 -20.28 19.31 -8.42
CA GLY A 240 -19.68 20.53 -8.96
C GLY A 240 -18.43 20.26 -9.79
N ASP A 241 -18.08 21.22 -10.68
CA ASP A 241 -16.79 21.24 -11.38
C ASP A 241 -15.83 22.11 -10.53
N SER A 242 -15.14 21.49 -9.63
CA SER A 242 -14.39 22.16 -8.54
C SER A 242 -13.11 21.39 -8.19
N ILE A 243 -12.17 22.07 -7.52
CA ILE A 243 -10.95 21.43 -6.97
C ILE A 243 -11.30 20.13 -6.22
N PHE A 244 -12.37 20.15 -5.43
CA PHE A 244 -12.80 18.98 -4.66
C PHE A 244 -13.14 17.77 -5.55
N SER A 245 -13.99 17.97 -6.57
CA SER A 245 -14.37 16.92 -7.50
C SER A 245 -13.19 16.42 -8.35
N HIS A 246 -12.27 17.31 -8.72
CA HIS A 246 -11.07 16.97 -9.48
C HIS A 246 -10.09 16.13 -8.64
N ILE A 247 -9.89 16.47 -7.36
CA ILE A 247 -9.12 15.66 -6.41
C ILE A 247 -9.69 14.24 -6.34
N LEU A 248 -11.00 14.11 -6.14
CA LEU A 248 -11.65 12.79 -6.03
C LEU A 248 -11.51 11.98 -7.32
N SER A 249 -11.77 12.61 -8.48
CA SER A 249 -11.67 11.96 -9.78
C SER A 249 -10.24 11.50 -10.09
N ALA A 250 -9.26 12.38 -9.95
CA ALA A 250 -7.87 12.05 -10.27
C ALA A 250 -7.29 10.97 -9.36
N THR A 251 -7.60 11.03 -8.05
CA THR A 251 -7.08 10.06 -7.08
C THR A 251 -7.71 8.68 -7.26
N SER A 252 -9.05 8.64 -7.43
CA SER A 252 -9.75 7.36 -7.66
C SER A 252 -9.39 6.73 -9.00
N SER A 253 -9.16 7.52 -10.07
CA SER A 253 -8.71 7.00 -11.37
C SER A 253 -7.39 6.24 -11.26
N ALA A 254 -6.38 6.82 -10.62
CA ALA A 254 -5.10 6.13 -10.42
C ALA A 254 -5.28 4.82 -9.62
N CYS A 255 -6.15 4.83 -8.61
CA CYS A 255 -6.49 3.64 -7.83
C CYS A 255 -7.26 2.60 -8.67
N ASP A 256 -8.24 3.01 -9.49
CA ASP A 256 -8.99 2.13 -10.40
C ASP A 256 -8.04 1.35 -11.32
N ALA A 257 -7.10 2.04 -11.99
CA ALA A 257 -6.11 1.41 -12.85
C ALA A 257 -5.26 0.38 -12.11
N ARG A 258 -4.69 0.80 -10.96
CA ARG A 258 -3.82 -0.07 -10.17
C ARG A 258 -4.55 -1.32 -9.67
N MET A 259 -5.75 -1.17 -9.14
CA MET A 259 -6.50 -2.29 -8.57
C MET A 259 -7.05 -3.26 -9.62
N ALA A 260 -7.25 -2.77 -10.84
CA ALA A 260 -7.60 -3.60 -11.98
C ALA A 260 -6.40 -4.32 -12.62
N GLY A 261 -5.18 -4.12 -12.12
CA GLY A 261 -3.99 -4.75 -12.67
C GLY A 261 -3.47 -4.11 -13.97
N ALA A 262 -3.70 -2.80 -14.15
CA ALA A 262 -3.07 -2.09 -15.26
C ALA A 262 -1.53 -2.17 -15.12
N PRO A 263 -0.79 -2.42 -16.21
CA PRO A 263 0.68 -2.48 -16.17
C PRO A 263 1.30 -1.07 -16.16
N ILE A 264 0.79 -0.22 -15.27
CA ILE A 264 1.19 1.17 -15.14
C ILE A 264 1.86 1.35 -13.78
N PRO A 265 3.11 1.86 -13.75
CA PRO A 265 3.79 2.10 -12.49
C PRO A 265 3.14 3.26 -11.72
N VAL A 266 3.03 3.09 -10.41
CA VAL A 266 2.64 4.14 -9.46
C VAL A 266 3.73 4.33 -8.42
N MET A 267 3.84 5.51 -7.84
CA MET A 267 4.66 5.67 -6.65
C MET A 267 3.91 5.11 -5.44
N SER A 268 4.56 4.21 -4.72
CA SER A 268 4.03 3.64 -3.48
C SER A 268 4.46 4.45 -2.24
N ASN A 269 3.87 4.12 -1.11
CA ASN A 269 4.31 4.57 0.21
C ASN A 269 4.13 3.42 1.21
N SER A 270 5.16 3.11 1.98
CA SER A 270 5.15 2.07 3.02
C SER A 270 4.60 0.72 2.52
N GLY A 271 5.01 0.32 1.30
CA GLY A 271 4.63 -0.94 0.69
C GLY A 271 3.25 -0.96 0.01
N SER A 272 2.54 0.18 -0.10
CA SER A 272 1.24 0.25 -0.76
C SER A 272 1.17 1.35 -1.81
N GLY A 273 0.86 0.97 -3.08
CA GLY A 273 0.65 1.93 -4.16
C GLY A 273 -0.56 2.83 -3.93
N ASN A 274 -1.66 2.31 -3.35
CA ASN A 274 -2.83 3.15 -3.02
C ASN A 274 -2.50 4.19 -1.96
N GLN A 275 -1.60 3.90 -1.01
CA GLN A 275 -1.11 4.91 -0.08
C GLN A 275 -0.30 5.98 -0.80
N GLY A 276 0.61 5.59 -1.70
CA GLY A 276 1.36 6.56 -2.50
C GLY A 276 0.48 7.43 -3.38
N ILE A 277 -0.54 6.85 -4.02
CA ILE A 277 -1.56 7.59 -4.80
C ILE A 277 -2.29 8.60 -3.91
N SER A 278 -2.76 8.16 -2.72
CA SER A 278 -3.50 9.03 -1.79
C SER A 278 -2.63 10.10 -1.16
N CYS A 279 -1.33 9.86 -0.99
CA CYS A 279 -0.39 10.90 -0.54
C CYS A 279 -0.06 11.92 -1.64
N THR A 280 -0.15 11.53 -2.92
CA THR A 280 0.32 12.34 -4.06
C THR A 280 -0.80 13.11 -4.72
N MET A 281 -1.81 12.40 -5.25
CA MET A 281 -2.78 12.98 -6.17
C MET A 281 -3.62 14.13 -5.59
N PRO A 282 -4.12 14.05 -4.34
CA PRO A 282 -4.86 15.16 -3.75
C PRO A 282 -4.02 16.43 -3.62
N VAL A 283 -2.73 16.25 -3.31
CA VAL A 283 -1.78 17.34 -3.11
C VAL A 283 -1.44 18.02 -4.44
N VAL A 284 -1.19 17.22 -5.48
CA VAL A 284 -0.87 17.72 -6.82
C VAL A 284 -2.03 18.52 -7.39
N VAL A 285 -3.23 17.91 -7.43
CA VAL A 285 -4.42 18.56 -7.99
C VAL A 285 -4.75 19.84 -7.22
N PHE A 286 -4.68 19.80 -5.88
CA PHE A 286 -4.92 20.99 -5.07
C PHE A 286 -3.90 22.09 -5.38
N ALA A 287 -2.61 21.76 -5.43
CA ALA A 287 -1.57 22.77 -5.67
C ALA A 287 -1.67 23.41 -7.05
N GLU A 288 -1.99 22.63 -8.09
CA GLU A 288 -2.14 23.12 -9.45
C GLU A 288 -3.33 24.10 -9.56
N GLU A 289 -4.50 23.71 -9.03
CA GLU A 289 -5.70 24.55 -9.14
C GLU A 289 -5.71 25.72 -8.16
N ASN A 290 -5.00 25.61 -7.05
CA ASN A 290 -4.79 26.71 -6.10
C ASN A 290 -3.61 27.62 -6.49
N HIS A 291 -2.93 27.33 -7.62
CA HIS A 291 -1.79 28.11 -8.13
C HIS A 291 -0.61 28.19 -7.17
N ASN A 292 -0.36 27.15 -6.40
CA ASN A 292 0.81 27.05 -5.55
C ASN A 292 2.10 26.91 -6.38
N THR A 293 3.22 27.37 -5.83
CA THR A 293 4.54 27.26 -6.47
C THR A 293 5.06 25.82 -6.47
N GLU A 294 6.00 25.52 -7.37
CA GLU A 294 6.70 24.21 -7.39
C GLU A 294 7.45 23.89 -6.08
N GLU A 295 7.93 24.91 -5.38
CA GLU A 295 8.54 24.72 -4.07
C GLU A 295 7.49 24.32 -3.03
N GLU A 296 6.36 25.02 -2.97
CA GLU A 296 5.26 24.67 -2.06
C GLU A 296 4.73 23.26 -2.34
N LEU A 297 4.52 22.91 -3.61
CA LEU A 297 4.10 21.53 -4.00
C LEU A 297 5.13 20.49 -3.57
N THR A 298 6.44 20.72 -3.81
CA THR A 298 7.49 19.79 -3.42
C THR A 298 7.50 19.56 -1.89
N ARG A 299 7.39 20.65 -1.10
CA ARG A 299 7.32 20.58 0.37
C ARG A 299 6.05 19.90 0.86
N ALA A 300 4.92 20.17 0.22
CA ALA A 300 3.63 19.54 0.51
C ALA A 300 3.66 18.04 0.24
N LEU A 301 4.26 17.60 -0.87
CA LEU A 301 4.44 16.16 -1.17
C LEU A 301 5.31 15.48 -0.12
N VAL A 302 6.41 16.10 0.29
CA VAL A 302 7.26 15.58 1.38
C VAL A 302 6.47 15.50 2.68
N LEU A 303 5.72 16.53 3.05
CA LEU A 303 4.89 16.57 4.26
C LEU A 303 3.86 15.42 4.23
N SER A 304 3.17 15.25 3.10
CA SER A 304 2.17 14.18 2.92
C SER A 304 2.78 12.79 3.09
N HIS A 305 3.82 12.50 2.31
CA HIS A 305 4.44 11.18 2.31
C HIS A 305 5.12 10.84 3.64
N LEU A 306 5.80 11.81 4.26
CA LEU A 306 6.50 11.58 5.52
C LEU A 306 5.53 11.45 6.70
N THR A 307 4.38 12.16 6.69
CA THR A 307 3.31 11.95 7.67
C THR A 307 2.76 10.53 7.60
N ALA A 308 2.52 10.01 6.39
CA ALA A 308 2.07 8.63 6.22
C ALA A 308 3.11 7.62 6.74
N ILE A 309 4.38 7.82 6.43
CA ILE A 309 5.49 6.98 6.94
C ILE A 309 5.52 7.02 8.47
N TYR A 310 5.44 8.21 9.06
CA TYR A 310 5.43 8.39 10.51
C TYR A 310 4.31 7.58 11.18
N ILE A 311 3.07 7.71 10.69
CA ILE A 311 1.94 6.94 11.23
C ILE A 311 2.17 5.42 11.06
N LYS A 312 2.76 5.01 9.93
CA LYS A 312 3.05 3.59 9.65
C LYS A 312 4.15 3.01 10.52
N GLN A 313 5.07 3.81 11.06
CA GLN A 313 6.07 3.33 12.02
C GLN A 313 5.42 2.68 13.26
N SER A 314 4.31 3.24 13.75
CA SER A 314 3.59 2.70 14.90
C SER A 314 2.48 1.70 14.52
N LEU A 315 1.87 1.83 13.33
CA LEU A 315 0.79 0.96 12.88
C LEU A 315 1.30 -0.39 12.34
N GLY A 316 2.51 -0.41 11.78
CA GLY A 316 3.03 -1.54 11.03
C GLY A 316 2.57 -1.58 9.56
N LYS A 317 3.22 -2.42 8.75
CA LYS A 317 2.96 -2.49 7.29
C LYS A 317 1.58 -3.08 6.98
N LEU A 318 1.16 -4.11 7.72
CA LEU A 318 -0.12 -4.81 7.56
C LEU A 318 -0.96 -4.66 8.86
N SER A 319 -2.22 -4.27 8.72
CA SER A 319 -3.12 -4.01 9.85
C SER A 319 -4.59 -4.14 9.45
N GLY A 320 -5.48 -4.29 10.43
CA GLY A 320 -6.92 -4.24 10.21
C GLY A 320 -7.44 -2.84 9.84
N LEU A 321 -6.70 -1.77 10.14
CA LEU A 321 -7.02 -0.41 9.74
C LEU A 321 -6.61 -0.18 8.29
N CYS A 322 -7.50 0.46 7.50
CA CYS A 322 -7.24 0.73 6.10
C CYS A 322 -6.09 1.74 5.90
N GLY A 323 -5.11 1.40 5.04
CA GLY A 323 -3.99 2.26 4.73
C GLY A 323 -4.37 3.61 4.10
N CYS A 324 -5.57 3.72 3.49
CA CYS A 324 -6.03 5.00 2.96
C CYS A 324 -6.28 6.04 4.07
N VAL A 325 -6.65 5.63 5.28
CA VAL A 325 -6.77 6.55 6.44
C VAL A 325 -5.44 7.24 6.71
N VAL A 326 -4.37 6.44 6.78
CA VAL A 326 -3.00 6.92 7.01
C VAL A 326 -2.55 7.90 5.92
N ALA A 327 -2.69 7.48 4.66
CA ALA A 327 -2.24 8.26 3.51
C ALA A 327 -3.04 9.56 3.33
N SER A 328 -4.36 9.49 3.52
CA SER A 328 -5.23 10.67 3.45
C SER A 328 -4.98 11.65 4.60
N THR A 329 -4.52 11.16 5.77
CA THR A 329 -4.05 12.05 6.84
C THR A 329 -2.81 12.83 6.39
N GLY A 330 -1.90 12.18 5.65
CA GLY A 330 -0.77 12.88 5.02
C GLY A 330 -1.23 13.98 4.05
N SER A 331 -2.16 13.66 3.15
CA SER A 331 -2.66 14.67 2.21
C SER A 331 -3.48 15.78 2.90
N ALA A 332 -4.17 15.51 4.01
CA ALA A 332 -4.81 16.54 4.82
C ALA A 332 -3.79 17.55 5.36
N CYS A 333 -2.65 17.06 5.89
CA CYS A 333 -1.55 17.91 6.34
C CYS A 333 -1.00 18.78 5.20
N ALA A 334 -0.78 18.18 4.03
CA ALA A 334 -0.25 18.88 2.86
C ALA A 334 -1.19 19.93 2.31
N ILE A 335 -2.48 19.63 2.17
CA ILE A 335 -3.50 20.58 1.71
C ILE A 335 -3.62 21.74 2.72
N THR A 336 -3.58 21.45 4.02
CA THR A 336 -3.57 22.50 5.06
C THR A 336 -2.37 23.43 4.89
N TYR A 337 -1.18 22.89 4.62
CA TYR A 337 0.03 23.67 4.34
C TYR A 337 -0.14 24.53 3.06
N LEU A 338 -0.64 23.95 1.97
CA LEU A 338 -0.86 24.67 0.69
C LEU A 338 -1.86 25.82 0.80
N MET A 339 -2.79 25.75 1.76
CA MET A 339 -3.69 26.85 2.12
C MET A 339 -3.05 27.91 3.04
N GLY A 340 -1.75 27.82 3.33
CA GLY A 340 -1.03 28.74 4.21
C GLY A 340 -1.11 28.39 5.70
N GLY A 341 -1.58 27.20 6.06
CA GLY A 341 -1.61 26.73 7.44
C GLY A 341 -0.23 26.43 8.01
N GLY A 342 -0.02 26.78 9.28
CA GLY A 342 1.18 26.43 10.04
C GLY A 342 1.09 25.07 10.72
N TYR A 343 2.12 24.72 11.52
CA TYR A 343 2.15 23.46 12.27
C TYR A 343 0.89 23.20 13.11
N LYS A 344 0.36 24.25 13.75
CA LYS A 344 -0.84 24.15 14.57
C LYS A 344 -2.06 23.67 13.77
N GLN A 345 -2.28 24.24 12.59
CA GLN A 345 -3.37 23.86 11.70
C GLN A 345 -3.15 22.45 11.13
N VAL A 346 -1.90 22.09 10.81
CA VAL A 346 -1.56 20.72 10.39
C VAL A 346 -1.89 19.69 11.49
N ALA A 347 -1.55 19.98 12.76
CA ALA A 347 -1.94 19.14 13.88
C ALA A 347 -3.48 19.03 14.03
N TYR A 348 -4.22 20.12 13.77
CA TYR A 348 -5.68 20.11 13.76
C TYR A 348 -6.26 19.24 12.66
N SER A 349 -5.69 19.28 11.44
CA SER A 349 -6.15 18.40 10.35
C SER A 349 -5.96 16.93 10.69
N VAL A 350 -4.86 16.56 11.36
CA VAL A 350 -4.63 15.17 11.84
C VAL A 350 -5.71 14.77 12.85
N LYS A 351 -6.02 15.62 13.83
CA LYS A 351 -7.08 15.34 14.80
C LYS A 351 -8.44 15.12 14.14
N ASN A 352 -8.81 15.97 13.17
CA ASN A 352 -10.04 15.84 12.40
C ASN A 352 -10.10 14.52 11.60
N MET A 353 -8.98 14.14 10.98
CA MET A 353 -8.87 12.86 10.24
C MET A 353 -9.07 11.65 11.16
N ILE A 354 -8.44 11.65 12.33
CA ILE A 354 -8.54 10.57 13.31
C ILE A 354 -9.98 10.47 13.85
N ALA A 355 -10.57 11.58 14.24
CA ALA A 355 -11.96 11.62 14.73
C ALA A 355 -12.96 11.06 13.73
N ASN A 356 -12.72 11.24 12.43
CA ASN A 356 -13.64 10.81 11.37
C ASN A 356 -13.39 9.36 10.91
N LEU A 357 -12.15 8.96 10.70
CA LEU A 357 -11.83 7.73 9.94
C LEU A 357 -11.22 6.58 10.75
N ALA A 358 -11.16 6.66 12.07
CA ALA A 358 -10.53 5.65 12.91
C ALA A 358 -11.13 4.23 12.75
N GLY A 359 -12.37 4.12 12.27
CA GLY A 359 -13.10 2.85 12.09
C GLY A 359 -13.05 2.26 10.67
N MET A 360 -12.27 2.81 9.73
CA MET A 360 -12.26 2.26 8.36
C MET A 360 -11.46 0.95 8.28
N VAL A 361 -12.16 -0.16 8.16
CA VAL A 361 -11.61 -1.52 8.11
C VAL A 361 -10.93 -1.79 6.76
N CYS A 362 -9.78 -2.49 6.79
CA CYS A 362 -9.12 -3.04 5.61
C CYS A 362 -9.61 -4.47 5.34
N ASP A 363 -10.27 -4.68 4.21
CA ASP A 363 -10.76 -5.96 3.73
C ASP A 363 -10.03 -6.43 2.46
N GLY A 364 -8.73 -6.17 2.37
CA GLY A 364 -7.84 -6.58 1.28
C GLY A 364 -7.84 -5.64 0.08
N ALA A 365 -6.87 -5.84 -0.83
CA ALA A 365 -6.73 -5.06 -2.05
C ALA A 365 -7.72 -5.56 -3.11
N LYS A 366 -8.50 -4.62 -3.71
CA LYS A 366 -9.53 -4.92 -4.70
C LYS A 366 -10.03 -3.65 -5.40
N PRO A 367 -10.75 -3.73 -6.52
CA PRO A 367 -11.28 -2.56 -7.22
C PRO A 367 -12.06 -1.59 -6.31
N ALA A 368 -12.82 -2.10 -5.34
CA ALA A 368 -13.54 -1.26 -4.38
C ALA A 368 -12.64 -0.40 -3.46
N CYS A 369 -11.31 -0.58 -3.48
CA CYS A 369 -10.39 0.32 -2.79
C CYS A 369 -10.46 1.76 -3.31
N ALA A 370 -10.86 1.97 -4.58
CA ALA A 370 -11.09 3.30 -5.12
C ALA A 370 -12.16 4.07 -4.33
N LEU A 371 -13.23 3.39 -3.86
CA LEU A 371 -14.26 3.99 -3.00
C LEU A 371 -13.67 4.44 -1.65
N LYS A 372 -12.85 3.59 -1.02
CA LYS A 372 -12.22 3.92 0.27
C LYS A 372 -11.21 5.06 0.15
N VAL A 373 -10.43 5.06 -0.94
CA VAL A 373 -9.51 6.16 -1.26
C VAL A 373 -10.28 7.46 -1.43
N THR A 374 -11.38 7.45 -2.18
CA THR A 374 -12.24 8.64 -2.38
C THR A 374 -12.80 9.14 -1.05
N SER A 375 -13.30 8.26 -0.17
CA SER A 375 -13.76 8.63 1.17
C SER A 375 -12.64 9.25 2.02
N GLY A 376 -11.44 8.66 1.99
CA GLY A 376 -10.28 9.16 2.71
C GLY A 376 -9.88 10.56 2.25
N VAL A 377 -9.73 10.78 0.94
CA VAL A 377 -9.28 12.08 0.42
C VAL A 377 -10.36 13.15 0.48
N SER A 378 -11.65 12.80 0.39
CA SER A 378 -12.73 13.76 0.67
C SER A 378 -12.67 14.25 2.11
N THR A 379 -12.48 13.34 3.06
CA THR A 379 -12.28 13.69 4.48
C THR A 379 -11.02 14.54 4.68
N ALA A 380 -9.95 14.30 3.92
CA ALA A 380 -8.72 15.08 4.00
C ALA A 380 -8.96 16.56 3.65
N VAL A 381 -9.70 16.81 2.57
CA VAL A 381 -10.07 18.18 2.17
C VAL A 381 -10.93 18.85 3.25
N LEU A 382 -11.97 18.16 3.75
CA LEU A 382 -12.85 18.70 4.80
C LEU A 382 -12.07 18.97 6.10
N SER A 383 -11.16 18.08 6.48
CA SER A 383 -10.31 18.22 7.67
C SER A 383 -9.38 19.44 7.55
N ALA A 384 -8.80 19.64 6.36
CA ALA A 384 -7.95 20.80 6.08
C ALA A 384 -8.74 22.13 6.10
N LEU A 385 -9.94 22.16 5.51
CA LEU A 385 -10.82 23.34 5.54
C LEU A 385 -11.23 23.75 6.97
N LEU A 386 -11.53 22.78 7.84
CA LEU A 386 -11.80 23.06 9.24
C LEU A 386 -10.54 23.56 9.96
N ALA A 387 -9.42 22.88 9.74
CA ALA A 387 -8.17 23.17 10.41
C ALA A 387 -7.65 24.59 10.09
N ILE A 388 -7.76 25.05 8.85
CA ILE A 388 -7.33 26.39 8.47
C ILE A 388 -8.17 27.50 9.17
N GLN A 389 -9.40 27.18 9.53
CA GLN A 389 -10.27 28.03 10.33
C GLN A 389 -10.08 27.86 11.85
N ASN A 390 -9.03 27.15 12.29
CA ASN A 390 -8.75 26.76 13.67
C ASN A 390 -9.88 25.95 14.33
N ARG A 391 -10.62 25.16 13.55
CA ARG A 391 -11.66 24.25 14.02
C ARG A 391 -11.15 22.82 13.96
N HIS A 392 -11.26 22.09 15.06
CA HIS A 392 -10.79 20.71 15.17
C HIS A 392 -11.52 19.95 16.27
N ALA A 393 -11.49 18.62 16.17
CA ALA A 393 -11.90 17.74 17.26
C ALA A 393 -11.00 17.94 18.49
N THR A 394 -11.60 18.03 19.66
CA THR A 394 -10.93 18.36 20.93
C THR A 394 -10.74 17.13 21.81
N SER A 395 -9.98 17.23 22.87
CA SER A 395 -9.77 16.15 23.86
C SER A 395 -11.04 15.70 24.60
N ALA A 396 -12.15 16.40 24.45
CA ALA A 396 -13.45 15.95 24.90
C ALA A 396 -14.13 14.93 23.96
N GLU A 397 -13.52 14.64 22.80
CA GLU A 397 -14.13 13.84 21.73
C GLU A 397 -13.35 12.53 21.48
N GLY A 398 -13.88 11.42 22.01
CA GLY A 398 -13.45 10.05 21.68
C GLY A 398 -11.95 9.77 21.83
N LEU A 399 -11.26 9.58 20.69
CA LEU A 399 -9.84 9.17 20.66
C LEU A 399 -8.87 10.36 20.71
N ILE A 400 -9.37 11.59 20.73
CA ILE A 400 -8.56 12.79 20.56
C ILE A 400 -7.95 13.21 21.90
N GLU A 401 -6.68 13.58 21.83
CA GLU A 401 -5.88 14.11 22.95
C GLU A 401 -5.45 15.55 22.63
N GLU A 402 -4.95 16.28 23.63
CA GLU A 402 -4.33 17.58 23.41
C GLU A 402 -3.08 17.48 22.53
N ASP A 403 -2.27 16.47 22.81
CA ASP A 403 -1.08 16.13 22.03
C ASP A 403 -1.45 15.33 20.79
N VAL A 404 -1.07 15.82 19.60
CA VAL A 404 -1.37 15.16 18.33
C VAL A 404 -0.65 13.83 18.13
N ASP A 405 0.57 13.69 18.66
CA ASP A 405 1.33 12.45 18.58
C ASP A 405 0.67 11.36 19.44
N LYS A 406 0.03 11.72 20.56
CA LYS A 406 -0.83 10.81 21.34
C LYS A 406 -2.08 10.40 20.58
N CYS A 407 -2.72 11.32 19.82
CA CYS A 407 -3.85 10.98 18.95
C CYS A 407 -3.45 9.93 17.89
N ILE A 408 -2.30 10.12 17.27
CA ILE A 408 -1.73 9.17 16.29
C ILE A 408 -1.45 7.82 16.97
N HIS A 409 -0.89 7.84 18.18
CA HIS A 409 -0.64 6.62 18.94
C HIS A 409 -1.94 5.87 19.30
N ASN A 410 -3.00 6.58 19.71
CA ASN A 410 -4.31 5.97 19.98
C ASN A 410 -4.87 5.28 18.71
N LEU A 411 -4.85 5.97 17.55
CA LEU A 411 -5.27 5.40 16.27
C LEU A 411 -4.46 4.14 15.91
N THR A 412 -3.14 4.24 15.99
CA THR A 412 -2.25 3.14 15.59
C THR A 412 -2.35 1.95 16.52
N ARG A 413 -2.56 2.16 17.83
CA ARG A 413 -2.81 1.09 18.80
C ARG A 413 -4.09 0.33 18.48
N ILE A 414 -5.17 1.03 18.09
CA ILE A 414 -6.41 0.38 17.66
C ILE A 414 -6.14 -0.45 16.40
N GLY A 415 -5.49 0.12 15.40
CA GLY A 415 -5.24 -0.56 14.12
C GLY A 415 -4.27 -1.74 14.23
N ALA A 416 -3.23 -1.62 15.05
CA ALA A 416 -2.18 -2.64 15.18
C ALA A 416 -2.56 -3.81 16.09
N SER A 417 -3.31 -3.53 17.18
CA SER A 417 -3.64 -4.51 18.20
C SER A 417 -5.15 -4.69 18.37
N GLY A 418 -5.92 -3.60 18.45
CA GLY A 418 -7.36 -3.65 18.71
C GLY A 418 -8.17 -4.27 17.56
N MET A 419 -7.66 -4.25 16.33
CA MET A 419 -8.35 -4.81 15.16
C MET A 419 -7.90 -6.22 14.78
N ASN A 420 -7.13 -6.93 15.60
CA ASN A 420 -6.68 -8.29 15.28
C ASN A 420 -7.84 -9.26 15.09
N GLU A 421 -8.86 -9.21 15.95
CA GLU A 421 -10.06 -10.05 15.80
C GLU A 421 -10.90 -9.64 14.61
N THR A 422 -11.04 -8.33 14.36
CA THR A 422 -11.68 -7.81 13.15
C THR A 422 -10.99 -8.32 11.89
N ASP A 423 -9.66 -8.38 11.88
CA ASP A 423 -8.87 -8.85 10.76
C ASP A 423 -9.09 -10.35 10.49
N ARG A 424 -9.19 -11.17 11.54
CA ARG A 424 -9.54 -12.59 11.47
C ARG A 424 -10.95 -12.79 10.93
N MET A 425 -11.93 -12.05 11.46
CA MET A 425 -13.33 -12.13 11.03
C MET A 425 -13.49 -11.72 9.56
N VAL A 426 -12.79 -10.68 9.11
CA VAL A 426 -12.79 -10.25 7.71
C VAL A 426 -12.25 -11.36 6.82
N LEU A 427 -11.14 -12.00 7.20
CA LEU A 427 -10.58 -13.11 6.43
C LEU A 427 -11.54 -14.30 6.38
N ASP A 428 -12.13 -14.68 7.51
CA ASP A 428 -13.13 -15.76 7.59
C ASP A 428 -14.29 -15.51 6.62
N ILE A 429 -14.88 -14.31 6.65
CA ILE A 429 -15.91 -13.92 5.70
C ILE A 429 -15.42 -14.04 4.24
N MET A 430 -14.17 -13.62 3.96
CA MET A 430 -13.65 -13.62 2.59
C MET A 430 -13.41 -15.02 2.06
N THR A 431 -12.98 -15.96 2.91
CA THR A 431 -12.63 -17.33 2.51
C THR A 431 -13.84 -18.27 2.44
N HIS A 432 -14.93 -17.94 3.16
CA HIS A 432 -16.15 -18.75 3.19
C HIS A 432 -17.29 -18.18 2.32
N LYS A 433 -17.02 -17.20 1.48
CA LYS A 433 -18.01 -16.74 0.49
C LYS A 433 -18.33 -17.84 -0.51
N GLN A 434 -19.62 -18.06 -0.75
CA GLN A 434 -20.06 -18.79 -1.93
C GLN A 434 -19.55 -17.98 -3.15
N GLN A 435 -18.79 -18.65 -4.03
CA GLN A 435 -18.42 -18.02 -5.29
C GLN A 435 -19.69 -17.81 -6.12
N PRO A 436 -19.86 -16.62 -6.74
CA PRO A 436 -21.04 -16.33 -7.56
C PRO A 436 -21.08 -17.21 -8.81
#